data_76a64fdaf628d5d1a57626d1975da198
#
_entry.id   76a64fdaf628d5d1a57626d1975da198
#
_cell.length_a   1.000
_cell.length_b   1.000
_cell.length_c   1.000
_cell.angle_alpha   90.00
_cell.angle_beta   90.00
_cell.angle_gamma   90.00
#
_symmetry.space_group_name_H-M   'P 1'
#
loop_
_entity.id
_entity.type
_entity.pdbx_description
1 polymer ?
#
loop_
_entity_poly.entity_id
_entity_poly.type
_entity_poly.pdbx_seq_one_letter_code
_entity_poly.pdbx_strand_id
1 'polypeptide(L)' 'MKYSEAEKKLKTAGCYCIEDGSRHPLWYSPLTHKQFAMSYHRNEEIATGTKHQISKLSGVKL' A
#
# COMPACT_ATOMS: atom_id res chain seq x y z
N MET A 1 -11.72 3.24 3.69
CA MET A 1 -11.11 2.54 2.54
C MET A 1 -10.53 1.21 2.98
N LYS A 2 -10.87 0.15 2.26
CA LYS A 2 -10.33 -1.18 2.54
C LYS A 2 -8.97 -1.35 1.86
N TYR A 3 -8.14 -2.25 2.40
CA TYR A 3 -6.84 -2.54 1.80
C TYR A 3 -6.96 -3.02 0.35
N SER A 4 -8.01 -3.77 0.00
CA SER A 4 -8.23 -4.20 -1.39
C SER A 4 -8.42 -3.02 -2.35
N GLU A 5 -9.09 -1.98 -1.89
CA GLU A 5 -9.26 -0.75 -2.69
C GLU A 5 -7.93 -0.01 -2.84
N ALA A 6 -7.16 0.06 -1.76
CA ALA A 6 -5.84 0.68 -1.80
C ALA A 6 -4.91 -0.06 -2.76
N GLU A 7 -4.93 -1.40 -2.75
CA GLU A 7 -4.13 -2.20 -3.68
C GLU A 7 -4.44 -1.86 -5.13
N LYS A 8 -5.71 -1.73 -5.47
CA LYS A 8 -6.11 -1.38 -6.83
C LYS A 8 -5.54 -0.03 -7.25
N LYS A 9 -5.66 0.97 -6.38
CA LYS A 9 -5.13 2.30 -6.65
C LYS A 9 -3.61 2.29 -6.80
N LEU A 10 -2.93 1.56 -5.92
CA LEU A 10 -1.48 1.45 -5.95
C LEU A 10 -0.99 0.76 -7.22
N LYS A 11 -1.62 -0.33 -7.61
CA LYS A 11 -1.27 -1.05 -8.84
C LYS A 11 -1.49 -0.19 -10.08
N THR A 12 -2.60 0.55 -10.13
CA THR A 12 -2.88 1.46 -11.22
C THR A 12 -1.80 2.53 -11.36
N ALA A 13 -1.22 2.94 -10.25
CA ALA A 13 -0.13 3.94 -10.25
C ALA A 13 1.25 3.34 -10.51
N GLY A 14 1.35 2.02 -10.64
CA GLY A 14 2.61 1.34 -10.92
C GLY A 14 3.30 0.73 -9.71
N CYS A 15 2.70 0.84 -8.52
CA CYS A 15 3.24 0.19 -7.33
C CYS A 15 3.01 -1.31 -7.38
N TYR A 16 3.88 -2.07 -6.74
CA TYR A 16 3.77 -3.52 -6.74
C TYR A 16 4.34 -4.12 -5.47
N CYS A 17 3.90 -5.34 -5.17
CA CYS A 17 4.37 -6.07 -4.01
C CYS A 17 5.70 -6.74 -4.32
N ILE A 18 6.70 -6.52 -3.46
CA ILE A 18 8.03 -7.11 -3.63
C ILE A 18 8.29 -8.25 -2.66
N GLU A 19 7.50 -8.35 -1.58
CA GLU A 19 7.63 -9.43 -0.61
C GLU A 19 6.28 -9.65 0.05
N ASP A 20 5.65 -10.81 -0.16
CA ASP A 20 4.33 -11.09 0.39
C ASP A 20 4.28 -12.29 1.33
N GLY A 21 5.40 -12.76 1.81
CA GLY A 21 5.47 -13.91 2.71
C GLY A 21 5.25 -13.59 4.19
N SER A 22 4.91 -12.36 4.55
CA SER A 22 4.77 -11.94 5.93
C SER A 22 3.40 -11.33 6.21
N ARG A 23 3.13 -11.01 7.49
CA ARG A 23 1.89 -10.33 7.90
C ARG A 23 1.76 -8.95 7.30
N HIS A 24 2.88 -8.32 6.96
CA HIS A 24 2.91 -7.00 6.37
C HIS A 24 3.65 -7.08 5.04
N PRO A 25 2.94 -7.45 3.95
CA PRO A 25 3.56 -7.48 2.64
C PRO A 25 4.26 -6.18 2.32
N LEU A 26 5.45 -6.27 1.79
CA LEU A 26 6.24 -5.09 1.45
C LEU A 26 5.99 -4.71 0.00
N TRP A 27 5.64 -3.45 -0.21
CA TRP A 27 5.36 -2.90 -1.53
C TRP A 27 6.39 -1.85 -1.90
N TYR A 28 6.57 -1.64 -3.18
CA TYR A 28 7.49 -0.64 -3.70
C TYR A 28 6.74 0.33 -4.61
N SER A 29 7.05 1.63 -4.47
CA SER A 29 6.52 2.67 -5.33
C SER A 29 7.59 3.23 -6.24
N PRO A 30 7.44 3.13 -7.57
CA PRO A 30 8.36 3.76 -8.50
C PRO A 30 8.22 5.29 -8.52
N LEU A 31 7.13 5.81 -7.99
CA LEU A 31 6.90 7.26 -7.94
C LEU A 31 7.80 7.96 -6.93
N THR A 32 8.02 7.33 -5.79
CA THR A 32 8.82 7.90 -4.70
C THR A 32 10.13 7.16 -4.49
N HIS A 33 10.31 6.01 -5.16
CA HIS A 33 11.44 5.09 -4.94
C HIS A 33 11.51 4.62 -3.49
N LYS A 34 10.37 4.49 -2.83
CA LYS A 34 10.28 4.08 -1.44
C LYS A 34 9.48 2.80 -1.28
N GLN A 35 9.79 2.06 -0.23
CA GLN A 35 9.06 0.86 0.15
C GLN A 35 8.09 1.20 1.26
N PHE A 36 7.01 0.47 1.33
CA PHE A 36 6.01 0.65 2.38
C PHE A 36 5.33 -0.67 2.68
N ALA A 37 4.86 -0.83 3.93
CA ALA A 37 4.19 -2.04 4.36
C ALA A 37 2.69 -1.94 4.11
N MET A 38 2.10 -3.03 3.65
CA MET A 38 0.66 -3.17 3.51
C MET A 38 0.19 -4.27 4.45
N SER A 39 -1.09 -4.62 4.41
CA SER A 39 -1.63 -5.75 5.17
C SER A 39 -2.08 -6.84 4.22
N TYR A 40 -1.94 -8.10 4.65
CA TYR A 40 -2.51 -9.21 3.90
C TYR A 40 -4.02 -9.36 4.14
N HIS A 41 -4.56 -8.63 5.12
CA HIS A 41 -6.01 -8.61 5.40
C HIS A 41 -6.73 -7.63 4.47
N ARG A 42 -7.00 -8.07 3.28
CA ARG A 42 -7.55 -7.21 2.22
C ARG A 42 -8.92 -6.63 2.53
N ASN A 43 -9.71 -7.31 3.35
CA ASN A 43 -11.05 -6.86 3.70
C ASN A 43 -11.10 -5.91 4.90
N GLU A 44 -9.97 -5.65 5.53
CA GLU A 44 -9.91 -4.74 6.65
C GLU A 44 -9.87 -3.28 6.20
N GLU A 45 -10.48 -2.42 7.01
CA GLU A 45 -10.38 -0.98 6.81
C GLU A 45 -8.99 -0.50 7.19
N ILE A 46 -8.45 0.40 6.38
CA ILE A 46 -7.17 1.03 6.71
C ILE A 46 -7.43 2.13 7.74
N ALA A 47 -6.69 2.11 8.84
CA ALA A 47 -6.73 3.18 9.82
C ALA A 47 -6.27 4.50 9.15
N THR A 48 -6.86 5.62 9.57
CA THR A 48 -6.57 6.92 8.97
C THR A 48 -5.08 7.25 8.96
N GLY A 49 -4.40 7.02 10.07
CA GLY A 49 -2.96 7.26 10.17
C GLY A 49 -2.15 6.39 9.21
N THR A 50 -2.51 5.11 9.11
CA THR A 50 -1.86 4.17 8.19
C THR A 50 -2.09 4.58 6.74
N LYS A 51 -3.31 5.03 6.42
CA LYS A 51 -3.64 5.50 5.07
C LYS A 51 -2.77 6.69 4.68
N HIS A 52 -2.59 7.65 5.58
CA HIS A 52 -1.72 8.80 5.35
C HIS A 52 -0.27 8.37 5.13
N GLN A 53 0.20 7.41 5.92
CA GLN A 53 1.55 6.87 5.80
C GLN A 53 1.76 6.22 4.42
N ILE A 54 0.84 5.38 4.01
CA ILE A 54 0.90 4.72 2.71
C ILE A 54 0.86 5.75 1.58
N SER A 55 -0.02 6.74 1.67
CA SER A 55 -0.11 7.81 0.68
C SER A 55 1.21 8.57 0.56
N LYS A 56 1.81 8.90 1.69
CA LYS A 56 3.07 9.64 1.73
C LYS A 56 4.22 8.82 1.15
N LEU A 57 4.33 7.56 1.52
CA LEU A 57 5.43 6.71 1.07
C LEU A 57 5.27 6.28 -0.39
N SER A 58 4.06 6.05 -0.84
CA SER A 58 3.81 5.60 -2.21
C SER A 58 3.70 6.73 -3.21
N GLY A 59 3.40 7.93 -2.77
CA GLY A 59 3.11 9.05 -3.65
C GLY A 59 1.73 8.96 -4.29
N VAL A 60 0.93 8.01 -3.87
CA VAL A 60 -0.43 7.79 -4.39
C VAL A 60 -1.43 8.33 -3.37
N LYS A 61 -2.30 9.22 -3.81
CA LYS A 61 -3.30 9.79 -2.92
C LYS A 61 -4.40 8.76 -2.65
N LEU A 62 -4.44 8.25 -1.46
CA LEU A 62 -5.52 7.37 -0.98
C LEU A 62 -6.59 8.18 -0.20
#